data_57e8267c0fb89a19653ed733dd96b346
#
_entry.id   57e8267c0fb89a19653ed733dd96b346
#
_cell.length_a   1.000
_cell.length_b   1.000
_cell.length_c   1.000
_cell.angle_alpha   90.00
_cell.angle_beta   90.00
_cell.angle_gamma   90.00
#
_symmetry.space_group_name_H-M   'P 1'
#
loop_
_entity.id
_entity.type
_entity.pdbx_description
1 polymer ?
#
loop_
_entity_poly.entity_id
_entity_poly.type
_entity_poly.pdbx_seq_one_letter_code
_entity_poly.pdbx_strand_id
1 'polypeptide(L)'
;MNTGLIALAAALALAGPALAAGDAAKGESEFKKCKACHSIVADDGTEIVKGGKTGPNLYGVVGRAVASVPDFKYGDGILAVGAAGMVWDEALLTEYVADPTAFVDTHGGSGKSKMTFKLAKHGEDVAAYLASVAK
;
A
#
# COMPACT_ATOMS: atom_id res chain seq x y z
N MET A 1 -53.97 3.46 34.48
CA MET A 1 -52.61 2.97 34.77
C MET A 1 -52.01 2.49 33.45
N ASN A 2 -51.20 3.31 32.80
CA ASN A 2 -50.57 2.95 31.51
C ASN A 2 -49.14 2.53 31.80
N THR A 3 -48.88 1.24 31.66
CA THR A 3 -47.52 0.68 31.73
C THR A 3 -46.91 0.76 30.35
N GLY A 4 -46.06 1.80 30.12
CA GLY A 4 -45.32 1.92 28.89
C GLY A 4 -44.14 0.94 28.90
N LEU A 5 -44.15 -0.02 27.97
CA LEU A 5 -42.96 -0.82 27.65
C LEU A 5 -41.97 0.03 26.85
N ILE A 6 -40.85 0.31 27.46
CA ILE A 6 -39.69 0.88 26.76
C ILE A 6 -38.95 -0.28 26.12
N ALA A 7 -39.08 -0.43 24.81
CA ALA A 7 -38.27 -1.35 24.03
C ALA A 7 -36.87 -0.79 23.87
N LEU A 8 -35.90 -1.37 24.56
CA LEU A 8 -34.47 -1.07 24.43
C LEU A 8 -33.96 -1.77 23.18
N ALA A 9 -33.85 -1.03 22.07
CA ALA A 9 -33.22 -1.53 20.86
C ALA A 9 -31.70 -1.58 21.11
N ALA A 10 -31.17 -2.79 21.34
CA ALA A 10 -29.74 -3.02 21.35
C ALA A 10 -29.20 -2.96 19.91
N ALA A 11 -28.51 -1.88 19.57
CA ALA A 11 -27.75 -1.78 18.33
C ALA A 11 -26.52 -2.70 18.46
N LEU A 12 -26.54 -3.86 17.81
CA LEU A 12 -25.34 -4.68 17.59
C LEU A 12 -24.47 -3.92 16.58
N ALA A 13 -23.43 -3.28 17.08
CA ALA A 13 -22.33 -2.81 16.24
C ALA A 13 -21.59 -4.04 15.70
N LEU A 14 -21.75 -4.36 14.43
CA LEU A 14 -20.92 -5.31 13.71
C LEU A 14 -19.51 -4.72 13.59
N ALA A 15 -18.66 -5.00 14.57
CA ALA A 15 -17.24 -4.80 14.43
C ALA A 15 -16.74 -5.82 13.41
N GLY A 16 -16.51 -5.38 12.16
CA GLY A 16 -15.80 -6.17 11.17
C GLY A 16 -14.38 -6.49 11.67
N PRO A 17 -13.72 -7.54 11.14
CA PRO A 17 -12.35 -7.83 11.51
C PRO A 17 -11.50 -6.61 11.21
N ALA A 18 -11.02 -5.94 12.24
CA ALA A 18 -9.99 -4.92 12.11
C ALA A 18 -8.72 -5.66 11.67
N LEU A 19 -8.33 -5.51 10.40
CA LEU A 19 -6.99 -5.85 9.98
C LEU A 19 -6.06 -5.03 10.88
N ALA A 20 -5.21 -5.71 11.65
CA ALA A 20 -4.25 -5.04 12.50
C ALA A 20 -3.40 -4.12 11.62
N ALA A 21 -3.46 -2.81 11.87
CA ALA A 21 -2.61 -1.85 11.19
C ALA A 21 -1.15 -2.22 11.50
N GLY A 22 -0.27 -2.12 10.48
CA GLY A 22 1.16 -2.36 10.66
C GLY A 22 1.80 -1.32 11.59
N ASP A 23 2.98 -1.63 12.06
CA ASP A 23 3.80 -0.75 12.90
C ASP A 23 4.71 0.11 12.02
N ALA A 24 4.45 1.41 11.94
CA ALA A 24 5.22 2.34 11.10
C ALA A 24 6.70 2.44 11.50
N ALA A 25 7.03 2.31 12.78
CA ALA A 25 8.43 2.36 13.24
C ALA A 25 9.21 1.10 12.80
N LYS A 26 8.57 -0.07 12.85
CA LYS A 26 9.14 -1.29 12.26
C LYS A 26 9.23 -1.17 10.75
N GLY A 27 8.21 -0.61 10.10
CA GLY A 27 8.18 -0.36 8.66
C GLY A 27 9.32 0.53 8.18
N GLU A 28 9.67 1.56 8.93
CA GLU A 28 10.84 2.39 8.65
C GLU A 28 12.14 1.56 8.64
N SER A 29 12.29 0.66 9.61
CA SER A 29 13.44 -0.25 9.67
C SER A 29 13.44 -1.25 8.52
N GLU A 30 12.29 -1.82 8.18
CA GLU A 30 12.13 -2.77 7.06
C GLU A 30 12.35 -2.09 5.70
N PHE A 31 12.00 -0.81 5.57
CA PHE A 31 12.16 -0.03 4.34
C PHE A 31 13.62 0.07 3.88
N LYS A 32 14.58 -0.17 4.76
CA LYS A 32 16.00 -0.28 4.39
C LYS A 32 16.25 -1.31 3.28
N LYS A 33 15.42 -2.33 3.18
CA LYS A 33 15.45 -3.35 2.11
C LYS A 33 14.91 -2.83 0.78
N CYS A 34 14.15 -1.75 0.79
CA CYS A 34 13.48 -1.17 -0.38
C CYS A 34 14.31 -0.07 -1.03
N LYS A 35 15.16 0.59 -0.26
CA LYS A 35 15.89 1.79 -0.72
C LYS A 35 16.98 1.52 -1.75
N ALA A 36 17.34 0.28 -2.03
CA ALA A 36 18.20 -0.04 -3.16
C ALA A 36 17.57 0.38 -4.51
N CYS A 37 16.24 0.35 -4.58
CA CYS A 37 15.47 0.66 -5.79
C CYS A 37 14.54 1.85 -5.64
N HIS A 38 14.14 2.21 -4.43
CA HIS A 38 13.16 3.25 -4.16
C HIS A 38 13.72 4.36 -3.29
N SER A 39 13.31 5.59 -3.58
CA SER A 39 13.45 6.76 -2.72
C SER A 39 12.10 7.19 -2.16
N ILE A 40 12.10 8.03 -1.15
CA ILE A 40 10.94 8.78 -0.69
C ILE A 40 11.31 10.25 -0.74
N VAL A 41 10.81 10.95 -1.74
CA VAL A 41 11.06 12.37 -1.98
C VAL A 41 9.72 13.09 -1.99
N ALA A 42 9.57 14.05 -1.09
CA ALA A 42 8.36 14.86 -0.98
C ALA A 42 8.20 15.80 -2.19
N ASP A 43 7.00 16.33 -2.36
CA ASP A 43 6.66 17.20 -3.51
C ASP A 43 7.49 18.49 -3.55
N ASP A 44 7.98 18.96 -2.41
CA ASP A 44 8.90 20.12 -2.30
C ASP A 44 10.37 19.78 -2.59
N GLY A 45 10.66 18.52 -2.94
CA GLY A 45 12.01 18.01 -3.21
C GLY A 45 12.80 17.53 -1.98
N THR A 46 12.18 17.56 -0.78
CA THR A 46 12.84 17.04 0.43
C THR A 46 13.05 15.53 0.32
N GLU A 47 14.29 15.08 0.41
CA GLU A 47 14.62 13.65 0.46
C GLU A 47 14.39 13.11 1.88
N ILE A 48 13.26 12.42 2.09
CA ILE A 48 12.93 11.74 3.35
C ILE A 48 13.78 10.47 3.46
N VAL A 49 13.84 9.69 2.37
CA VAL A 49 14.73 8.54 2.24
C VAL A 49 15.48 8.64 0.91
N LYS A 50 16.80 8.80 1.01
CA LYS A 50 17.67 8.72 -0.15
C LYS A 50 17.80 7.26 -0.61
N GLY A 51 17.43 7.00 -1.84
CA GLY A 51 17.44 5.66 -2.40
C GLY A 51 17.63 5.63 -3.91
N GLY A 52 17.47 4.45 -4.49
CA GLY A 52 17.59 4.23 -5.92
C GLY A 52 16.42 4.82 -6.71
N LYS A 53 16.57 4.80 -8.03
CA LYS A 53 15.57 5.29 -9.00
C LYS A 53 15.09 4.20 -9.96
N THR A 54 15.48 2.95 -9.73
CA THR A 54 15.02 1.80 -10.52
C THR A 54 13.55 1.52 -10.30
N GLY A 55 13.05 1.77 -9.07
CA GLY A 55 11.62 1.80 -8.75
C GLY A 55 11.10 3.24 -8.68
N PRO A 56 9.78 3.44 -8.71
CA PRO A 56 9.19 4.76 -8.57
C PRO A 56 9.38 5.34 -7.17
N ASN A 57 9.36 6.68 -7.07
CA ASN A 57 9.28 7.37 -5.80
C ASN A 57 8.02 6.95 -5.04
N LEU A 58 8.17 6.59 -3.76
CA LEU A 58 7.07 6.07 -2.94
C LEU A 58 6.40 7.12 -2.05
N TYR A 59 6.80 8.39 -2.12
CA TYR A 59 6.09 9.45 -1.42
C TYR A 59 4.63 9.54 -1.88
N GLY A 60 3.69 9.48 -0.96
CA GLY A 60 2.26 9.55 -1.28
C GLY A 60 1.69 8.32 -1.98
N VAL A 61 2.37 7.18 -1.93
CA VAL A 61 1.91 5.97 -2.62
C VAL A 61 0.56 5.46 -2.10
N VAL A 62 0.30 5.55 -0.79
CA VAL A 62 -1.03 5.23 -0.24
C VAL A 62 -2.03 6.30 -0.69
N GLY A 63 -3.07 5.87 -1.37
CA GLY A 63 -4.06 6.76 -1.98
C GLY A 63 -3.75 7.21 -3.42
N ARG A 64 -2.61 6.79 -3.98
CA ARG A 64 -2.21 7.08 -5.35
C ARG A 64 -2.73 5.99 -6.31
N ALA A 65 -3.17 6.41 -7.50
CA ALA A 65 -3.52 5.46 -8.55
C ALA A 65 -2.31 4.56 -8.90
N VAL A 66 -2.57 3.27 -9.10
CA VAL A 66 -1.54 2.30 -9.45
C VAL A 66 -0.89 2.68 -10.78
N ALA A 67 0.42 2.55 -10.87
CA ALA A 67 1.22 2.83 -12.07
C ALA A 67 1.06 4.26 -12.61
N SER A 68 0.96 5.26 -11.73
CA SER A 68 0.62 6.65 -12.12
C SER A 68 1.74 7.67 -11.94
N VAL A 69 2.93 7.28 -11.51
CA VAL A 69 4.04 8.24 -11.39
C VAL A 69 4.45 8.72 -12.79
N PRO A 70 4.42 10.05 -13.05
CA PRO A 70 4.79 10.60 -14.36
C PRO A 70 6.22 10.19 -14.75
N ASP A 71 6.41 9.94 -16.03
CA ASP A 71 7.70 9.61 -16.66
C ASP A 71 8.40 8.34 -16.14
N PHE A 72 7.77 7.58 -15.24
CA PHE A 72 8.29 6.29 -14.83
C PHE A 72 7.88 5.18 -15.79
N LYS A 73 8.82 4.33 -16.17
CA LYS A 73 8.59 3.21 -17.11
C LYS A 73 8.15 1.95 -16.37
N TYR A 74 6.86 1.85 -16.16
CA TYR A 74 6.24 0.65 -15.57
C TYR A 74 6.28 -0.56 -16.51
N GLY A 75 6.15 -1.76 -15.93
CA GLY A 75 5.89 -2.98 -16.70
C GLY A 75 4.43 -3.05 -17.17
N ASP A 76 4.18 -3.79 -18.26
CA ASP A 76 2.85 -3.88 -18.86
C ASP A 76 1.79 -4.45 -17.91
N GLY A 77 2.17 -5.42 -17.08
CA GLY A 77 1.23 -6.02 -16.13
C GLY A 77 0.70 -5.03 -15.10
N ILE A 78 1.58 -4.25 -14.46
CA ILE A 78 1.13 -3.26 -13.47
C ILE A 78 0.43 -2.06 -14.13
N LEU A 79 0.78 -1.73 -15.39
CA LEU A 79 0.04 -0.73 -16.17
C LEU A 79 -1.40 -1.18 -16.41
N ALA A 80 -1.64 -2.45 -16.72
CA ALA A 80 -2.99 -3.00 -16.90
C ALA A 80 -3.81 -2.94 -15.59
N VAL A 81 -3.18 -3.23 -14.45
CA VAL A 81 -3.82 -3.08 -13.13
C VAL A 81 -4.22 -1.62 -12.87
N GLY A 82 -3.33 -0.68 -13.17
CA GLY A 82 -3.60 0.75 -13.03
C GLY A 82 -4.70 1.24 -13.98
N ALA A 83 -4.72 0.75 -15.23
CA ALA A 83 -5.74 1.08 -16.22
C ALA A 83 -7.15 0.65 -15.80
N ALA A 84 -7.27 -0.38 -14.98
CA ALA A 84 -8.53 -0.81 -14.37
C ALA A 84 -9.02 0.11 -13.24
N GLY A 85 -8.28 1.15 -12.87
CA GLY A 85 -8.66 2.15 -11.89
C GLY A 85 -8.28 1.83 -10.45
N MET A 86 -7.38 0.87 -10.23
CA MET A 86 -6.94 0.53 -8.86
C MET A 86 -6.16 1.67 -8.22
N VAL A 87 -6.44 1.90 -6.94
CA VAL A 87 -5.75 2.87 -6.08
C VAL A 87 -5.06 2.10 -4.94
N TRP A 88 -3.82 2.46 -4.66
CA TRP A 88 -3.07 1.84 -3.57
C TRP A 88 -3.68 2.15 -2.20
N ASP A 89 -3.86 1.12 -1.42
CA ASP A 89 -4.06 1.18 0.02
C ASP A 89 -3.03 0.30 0.75
N GLU A 90 -3.04 0.32 2.08
CA GLU A 90 -2.07 -0.46 2.87
C GLU A 90 -2.22 -1.97 2.65
N ALA A 91 -3.45 -2.47 2.48
CA ALA A 91 -3.70 -3.89 2.24
C ALA A 91 -3.17 -4.34 0.87
N LEU A 92 -3.41 -3.57 -0.18
CA LEU A 92 -2.91 -3.84 -1.53
C LEU A 92 -1.38 -3.75 -1.61
N LEU A 93 -0.78 -2.77 -0.91
CA LEU A 93 0.68 -2.67 -0.82
C LEU A 93 1.27 -3.87 -0.11
N THR A 94 0.66 -4.34 0.97
CA THR A 94 1.09 -5.54 1.70
C THR A 94 1.07 -6.78 0.80
N GLU A 95 -0.01 -6.95 0.04
CA GLU A 95 -0.13 -8.04 -0.94
C GLU A 95 0.92 -7.93 -2.06
N TYR A 96 1.08 -6.73 -2.62
CA TYR A 96 2.02 -6.47 -3.71
C TYR A 96 3.46 -6.79 -3.34
N VAL A 97 3.94 -6.30 -2.21
CA VAL A 97 5.34 -6.50 -1.81
C VAL A 97 5.65 -7.95 -1.44
N ALA A 98 4.65 -8.74 -1.05
CA ALA A 98 4.80 -10.16 -0.76
C ALA A 98 5.14 -10.96 -2.03
N ASP A 99 4.46 -10.69 -3.14
CA ASP A 99 4.73 -11.27 -4.46
C ASP A 99 4.19 -10.38 -5.58
N PRO A 100 5.01 -9.47 -6.13
CA PRO A 100 4.56 -8.53 -7.15
C PRO A 100 4.01 -9.20 -8.43
N THR A 101 4.58 -10.32 -8.85
CA THR A 101 4.10 -11.04 -10.04
C THR A 101 2.75 -11.69 -9.79
N ALA A 102 2.57 -12.37 -8.65
CA ALA A 102 1.29 -12.95 -8.27
C ALA A 102 0.20 -11.88 -8.10
N PHE A 103 0.55 -10.72 -7.53
CA PHE A 103 -0.37 -9.58 -7.42
C PHE A 103 -0.88 -9.13 -8.79
N VAL A 104 0.02 -8.94 -9.75
CA VAL A 104 -0.33 -8.53 -11.11
C VAL A 104 -1.29 -9.54 -11.75
N ASP A 105 -1.00 -10.84 -11.65
CA ASP A 105 -1.85 -11.90 -12.19
C ASP A 105 -3.24 -11.93 -11.53
N THR A 106 -3.29 -11.73 -10.21
CA THR A 106 -4.56 -11.73 -9.45
C THR A 106 -5.44 -10.53 -9.78
N HIS A 107 -4.83 -9.38 -10.09
CA HIS A 107 -5.54 -8.11 -10.28
C HIS A 107 -5.68 -7.69 -11.75
N GLY A 108 -5.64 -8.61 -12.68
CA GLY A 108 -6.00 -8.38 -14.09
C GLY A 108 -4.86 -7.95 -15.01
N GLY A 109 -3.63 -8.00 -14.53
CA GLY A 109 -2.43 -7.89 -15.37
C GLY A 109 -1.92 -9.27 -15.78
N SER A 110 -0.76 -9.29 -16.39
CA SER A 110 -0.07 -10.53 -16.77
C SER A 110 1.43 -10.32 -16.92
N GLY A 111 2.17 -11.41 -16.88
CA GLY A 111 3.62 -11.40 -17.04
C GLY A 111 4.37 -11.10 -15.74
N LYS A 112 5.68 -11.21 -15.82
CA LYS A 112 6.54 -11.00 -14.66
C LYS A 112 6.61 -9.51 -14.29
N SER A 113 6.49 -9.22 -13.00
CA SER A 113 6.74 -7.88 -12.47
C SER A 113 8.20 -7.47 -12.72
N LYS A 114 8.42 -6.20 -13.05
CA LYS A 114 9.77 -5.61 -13.06
C LYS A 114 10.37 -5.53 -11.66
N MET A 115 9.53 -5.37 -10.63
CA MET A 115 9.95 -5.53 -9.25
C MET A 115 10.05 -7.02 -8.94
N THR A 116 11.28 -7.53 -8.81
CA THR A 116 11.56 -8.94 -8.56
C THR A 116 11.74 -9.26 -7.08
N PHE A 117 11.99 -8.23 -6.26
CA PHE A 117 12.12 -8.37 -4.82
C PHE A 117 10.78 -8.77 -4.18
N LYS A 118 10.83 -9.67 -3.22
CA LYS A 118 9.67 -10.12 -2.43
C LYS A 118 9.94 -9.91 -0.95
N LEU A 119 8.99 -9.30 -0.25
CA LEU A 119 9.03 -9.14 1.19
C LEU A 119 8.04 -10.10 1.84
N ALA A 120 8.52 -11.26 2.29
CA ALA A 120 7.68 -12.34 2.82
C ALA A 120 7.01 -12.02 4.16
N LYS A 121 7.57 -11.08 4.94
CA LYS A 121 7.09 -10.68 6.27
C LYS A 121 7.20 -9.17 6.43
N HIS A 122 6.37 -8.59 7.29
CA HIS A 122 6.38 -7.17 7.64
C HIS A 122 5.98 -6.22 6.49
N GLY A 123 5.27 -6.72 5.47
CA GLY A 123 4.72 -5.88 4.41
C GLY A 123 3.71 -4.87 4.95
N GLU A 124 2.90 -5.27 5.93
CA GLU A 124 1.95 -4.41 6.64
C GLU A 124 2.65 -3.26 7.39
N ASP A 125 3.83 -3.52 7.96
CA ASP A 125 4.61 -2.50 8.66
C ASP A 125 5.18 -1.48 7.67
N VAL A 126 5.70 -1.94 6.53
CA VAL A 126 6.18 -1.06 5.44
C VAL A 126 5.04 -0.21 4.88
N ALA A 127 3.87 -0.81 4.66
CA ALA A 127 2.70 -0.08 4.18
C ALA A 127 2.26 1.00 5.19
N ALA A 128 2.24 0.69 6.49
CA ALA A 128 1.95 1.66 7.55
C ALA A 128 3.00 2.80 7.59
N TYR A 129 4.28 2.49 7.42
CA TYR A 129 5.32 3.51 7.32
C TYR A 129 5.09 4.44 6.13
N LEU A 130 4.85 3.89 4.94
CA LEU A 130 4.58 4.68 3.74
C LEU A 130 3.33 5.56 3.89
N ALA A 131 2.29 5.07 4.55
CA ALA A 131 1.11 5.87 4.88
C ALA A 131 1.43 7.03 5.83
N SER A 132 2.40 6.84 6.74
CA SER A 132 2.76 7.84 7.75
C SER A 132 3.61 9.01 7.24
N VAL A 133 4.42 8.79 6.19
CA VAL A 133 5.39 9.81 5.72
C VAL A 133 4.78 10.87 4.82
N ALA A 134 3.59 10.64 4.28
CA ALA A 134 2.90 11.55 3.36
C ALA A 134 1.58 12.06 3.95
N LYS A 135 1.62 12.65 5.11
CA LYS A 135 0.46 13.25 5.79
C LYS A 135 0.52 14.76 5.75
#